data_f949769d90e4c1fc7c2af253553d12d5
#
_entry.id   f949769d90e4c1fc7c2af253553d12d5
#
_cell.length_a   1.000
_cell.length_b   1.000
_cell.length_c   1.000
_cell.angle_alpha   90.00
_cell.angle_beta   90.00
_cell.angle_gamma   90.00
#
_symmetry.space_group_name_H-M   'P 1'
#
loop_
_entity.id
_entity.type
_entity.pdbx_description
1 polymer ?
#
loop_
_entity_poly.entity_id
_entity_poly.type
_entity_poly.pdbx_seq_one_letter_code
_entity_poly.pdbx_strand_id
1 'polypeptide(L)'
;MAGASKPDTVSTRQQRIAELAKQAPPMGFTSLNHHLDLPWLAEAYRRTRQDGAPGVDGQTGADYGLSLIDNLTSLRDRAKSGAYRAPPVRRVRIPKGTGNETRPLGIPTLEDKVLQRAVVMALEPIYEQDFLDCSYGFRPGRSAHQALASLWQQVMDLGGCWLVEVDIRKFFDTLDHAHLRALLRQRVRDGVLLRLIDKWLSAGVLEDGALTHPEAGTPQGGVISPLLANVYLHYVLDVWFEEEVKPCLKGRAFLVRYADDFVMGFTHETDARRVLAVLPKRFGKYGLTIHPDKTRLVPFLRPPGRPAAAGVQQAPAPGSFDFLGFTHYWSRSKKRNWVVKRKTAGSRFHRAVKRIAEWCRLNRHRPMAEQHQTLGQKLRGHFAYYGVIGNLPCLQRFRYEVLRVWRTWLSRRRRRGTWPWARLNEWLRRVPLPWPRAAASPRVANP
;
A
#
# COMPACT_ATOMS: atom_id res chain seq x y z
N MET A 1 43.17 23.43 10.13
CA MET A 1 42.64 22.87 8.87
C MET A 1 41.10 22.94 8.96
N ALA A 2 40.50 23.86 8.23
CA ALA A 2 39.06 23.99 8.16
C ALA A 2 38.54 22.79 7.35
N GLY A 3 37.78 21.90 7.99
CA GLY A 3 37.14 20.79 7.32
C GLY A 3 36.19 21.31 6.23
N ALA A 4 36.41 20.91 4.99
CA ALA A 4 35.53 21.22 3.89
C ALA A 4 34.12 20.75 4.24
N SER A 5 33.19 21.69 4.39
CA SER A 5 31.78 21.36 4.64
C SER A 5 31.27 20.52 3.47
N LYS A 6 30.74 19.32 3.75
CA LYS A 6 30.09 18.51 2.73
C LYS A 6 29.06 19.36 1.98
N PRO A 7 29.00 19.27 0.64
CA PRO A 7 28.03 20.08 -0.12
C PRO A 7 26.60 19.85 0.41
N ASP A 8 25.86 20.93 0.58
CA ASP A 8 24.50 20.92 1.14
C ASP A 8 23.49 20.36 0.13
N THR A 9 23.54 19.05 -0.05
CA THR A 9 22.68 18.30 -0.97
C THR A 9 21.25 18.17 -0.39
N VAL A 10 20.29 17.88 -1.24
CA VAL A 10 18.90 17.58 -0.82
C VAL A 10 18.87 16.44 0.23
N SER A 11 19.69 15.42 0.04
CA SER A 11 19.81 14.29 0.98
C SER A 11 20.33 14.75 2.35
N THR A 12 21.36 15.60 2.38
CA THR A 12 21.92 16.15 3.62
C THR A 12 20.89 16.98 4.37
N ARG A 13 20.09 17.80 3.65
CA ARG A 13 19.01 18.58 4.25
C ARG A 13 17.89 17.68 4.82
N GLN A 14 17.53 16.61 4.11
CA GLN A 14 16.55 15.63 4.63
C GLN A 14 17.07 14.93 5.90
N GLN A 15 18.37 14.59 5.95
CA GLN A 15 18.98 14.02 7.16
C GLN A 15 18.94 14.99 8.34
N ARG A 16 19.26 16.27 8.13
CA ARG A 16 19.15 17.31 9.18
C ARG A 16 17.73 17.46 9.72
N ILE A 17 16.72 17.44 8.85
CA ILE A 17 15.33 17.45 9.27
C ILE A 17 15.01 16.23 10.14
N ALA A 18 15.45 15.03 9.74
CA ALA A 18 15.25 13.80 10.49
C ALA A 18 15.95 13.83 11.86
N GLU A 19 17.19 14.31 11.91
CA GLU A 19 17.94 14.45 13.16
C GLU A 19 17.26 15.42 14.14
N LEU A 20 16.82 16.58 13.67
CA LEU A 20 16.07 17.54 14.48
C LEU A 20 14.75 16.94 14.97
N ALA A 21 14.02 16.20 14.12
CA ALA A 21 12.78 15.56 14.51
C ALA A 21 12.98 14.51 15.59
N LYS A 22 14.08 13.74 15.50
CA LYS A 22 14.46 12.71 16.49
C LYS A 22 14.91 13.30 17.81
N GLN A 23 15.67 14.41 17.78
CA GLN A 23 16.17 15.06 18.99
C GLN A 23 15.08 15.77 19.80
N ALA A 24 14.05 16.26 19.15
CA ALA A 24 12.97 17.02 19.76
C ALA A 24 11.57 16.50 19.33
N PRO A 25 11.14 15.33 19.83
CA PRO A 25 9.87 14.70 19.42
C PRO A 25 8.63 15.62 19.56
N PRO A 26 8.49 16.48 20.59
CA PRO A 26 7.33 17.38 20.72
C PRO A 26 7.45 18.64 19.88
N MET A 27 8.57 18.88 19.19
CA MET A 27 8.80 20.14 18.46
C MET A 27 7.94 20.20 17.18
N GLY A 28 7.22 21.32 17.04
CA GLY A 28 6.55 21.68 15.78
C GLY A 28 7.48 22.50 14.88
N PHE A 29 7.71 22.03 13.66
CA PHE A 29 8.55 22.70 12.67
C PHE A 29 7.83 23.94 12.10
N THR A 30 8.39 25.13 12.33
CA THR A 30 7.82 26.42 11.90
C THR A 30 8.37 26.93 10.58
N SER A 31 9.53 26.45 10.15
CA SER A 31 10.23 26.91 8.96
C SER A 31 10.77 25.74 8.14
N LEU A 32 9.94 25.22 7.25
CA LEU A 32 10.29 24.15 6.29
C LEU A 32 10.28 24.66 4.85
N ASN A 33 9.55 25.76 4.58
CA ASN A 33 9.38 26.31 3.24
C ASN A 33 10.67 26.84 2.63
N HIS A 34 11.70 27.16 3.43
CA HIS A 34 13.00 27.59 2.91
C HIS A 34 13.68 26.45 2.11
N HIS A 35 13.36 25.19 2.41
CA HIS A 35 13.84 24.05 1.63
C HIS A 35 13.24 23.98 0.23
N LEU A 36 12.08 24.62 -0.03
CA LEU A 36 11.46 24.67 -1.35
C LEU A 36 12.20 25.64 -2.28
N ASP A 37 13.48 25.39 -2.50
CA ASP A 37 14.33 26.09 -3.47
C ASP A 37 14.39 25.33 -4.81
N LEU A 38 15.08 25.90 -5.78
CA LEU A 38 15.18 25.33 -7.12
C LEU A 38 15.84 23.94 -7.14
N PRO A 39 16.99 23.72 -6.44
CA PRO A 39 17.56 22.37 -6.33
C PRO A 39 16.61 21.33 -5.73
N TRP A 40 15.82 21.71 -4.73
CA TRP A 40 14.84 20.82 -4.09
C TRP A 40 13.69 20.46 -5.03
N LEU A 41 13.16 21.45 -5.77
CA LEU A 41 12.11 21.21 -6.76
C LEU A 41 12.63 20.40 -7.96
N ALA A 42 13.85 20.60 -8.39
CA ALA A 42 14.48 19.79 -9.44
C ALA A 42 14.60 18.31 -9.00
N GLU A 43 14.98 18.06 -7.75
CA GLU A 43 15.02 16.71 -7.20
C GLU A 43 13.61 16.14 -7.06
N ALA A 44 12.60 16.93 -6.66
CA ALA A 44 11.22 16.51 -6.63
C ALA A 44 10.70 16.14 -8.03
N TYR A 45 11.05 16.91 -9.05
CA TYR A 45 10.75 16.56 -10.44
C TYR A 45 11.39 15.23 -10.85
N ARG A 46 12.69 15.04 -10.55
CA ARG A 46 13.41 13.79 -10.86
C ARG A 46 12.78 12.57 -10.18
N ARG A 47 12.29 12.72 -8.95
CA ARG A 47 11.58 11.65 -8.19
C ARG A 47 10.12 11.46 -8.61
N THR A 48 9.57 12.35 -9.43
CA THR A 48 8.21 12.25 -9.92
C THR A 48 8.19 11.45 -11.22
N ARG A 49 7.23 10.54 -11.35
CA ARG A 49 7.09 9.70 -12.55
C ARG A 49 6.73 10.54 -13.78
N GLN A 50 7.59 10.56 -14.80
CA GLN A 50 7.46 11.38 -16.00
C GLN A 50 6.49 10.80 -17.05
N ASP A 51 6.40 9.47 -17.15
CA ASP A 51 5.55 8.72 -18.10
C ASP A 51 4.14 8.46 -17.58
N GLY A 52 3.73 9.15 -16.50
CA GLY A 52 2.41 9.05 -15.90
C GLY A 52 1.33 9.74 -16.75
N ALA A 53 0.06 9.36 -16.52
CA ALA A 53 -1.07 10.02 -17.18
C ALA A 53 -1.09 11.53 -16.85
N PRO A 54 -1.34 12.42 -17.83
CA PRO A 54 -1.44 13.86 -17.64
C PRO A 54 -2.68 14.23 -16.82
N GLY A 55 -2.62 15.39 -16.15
CA GLY A 55 -3.73 15.97 -15.41
C GLY A 55 -4.82 16.56 -16.32
N VAL A 56 -5.52 17.57 -15.79
CA VAL A 56 -6.57 18.33 -16.52
C VAL A 56 -5.99 19.24 -17.62
N ASP A 57 -4.73 19.63 -17.47
CA ASP A 57 -3.98 20.48 -18.40
C ASP A 57 -3.45 19.73 -19.63
N GLY A 58 -3.50 18.40 -19.63
CA GLY A 58 -2.95 17.56 -20.69
C GLY A 58 -1.43 17.54 -20.77
N GLN A 59 -0.71 18.30 -19.93
CA GLN A 59 0.75 18.43 -19.99
C GLN A 59 1.46 17.14 -19.56
N THR A 60 2.36 16.65 -20.42
CA THR A 60 3.21 15.48 -20.14
C THR A 60 4.50 15.86 -19.43
N GLY A 61 5.23 14.84 -18.94
CA GLY A 61 6.55 15.05 -18.36
C GLY A 61 7.57 15.60 -19.35
N ALA A 62 7.47 15.18 -20.61
CA ALA A 62 8.33 15.67 -21.69
C ALA A 62 8.07 17.16 -21.98
N ASP A 63 6.80 17.55 -22.11
CA ASP A 63 6.43 18.95 -22.37
C ASP A 63 6.89 19.89 -21.23
N TYR A 64 6.68 19.49 -19.98
CA TYR A 64 7.13 20.26 -18.82
C TYR A 64 8.66 20.38 -18.75
N GLY A 65 9.36 19.35 -19.19
CA GLY A 65 10.82 19.30 -19.22
C GLY A 65 11.47 20.25 -20.22
N LEU A 66 10.78 20.69 -21.26
CA LEU A 66 11.31 21.62 -22.29
C LEU A 66 11.73 22.99 -21.70
N SER A 67 11.00 23.49 -20.70
CA SER A 67 11.31 24.75 -20.01
C SER A 67 11.41 24.52 -18.49
N LEU A 68 12.11 23.45 -18.08
CA LEU A 68 12.11 22.95 -16.71
C LEU A 68 12.49 24.02 -15.68
N ILE A 69 13.56 24.78 -15.93
CA ILE A 69 14.07 25.78 -14.97
C ILE A 69 13.08 26.92 -14.78
N ASP A 70 12.48 27.43 -15.86
CA ASP A 70 11.50 28.52 -15.79
C ASP A 70 10.21 28.03 -15.11
N ASN A 71 9.74 26.83 -15.46
CA ASN A 71 8.58 26.21 -14.84
C ASN A 71 8.78 26.02 -13.32
N LEU A 72 9.92 25.49 -12.89
CA LEU A 72 10.23 25.29 -11.48
C LEU A 72 10.44 26.60 -10.73
N THR A 73 11.02 27.63 -11.38
CA THR A 73 11.18 28.96 -10.79
C THR A 73 9.82 29.62 -10.55
N SER A 74 8.96 29.62 -11.57
CA SER A 74 7.58 30.12 -11.45
C SER A 74 6.79 29.36 -10.37
N LEU A 75 6.91 28.03 -10.33
CA LEU A 75 6.24 27.20 -9.33
C LEU A 75 6.69 27.54 -7.90
N ARG A 76 8.01 27.69 -7.67
CA ARG A 76 8.58 28.10 -6.40
C ARG A 76 8.00 29.43 -5.93
N ASP A 77 7.99 30.43 -6.82
CA ASP A 77 7.59 31.79 -6.46
C ASP A 77 6.09 31.86 -6.14
N ARG A 78 5.26 31.17 -6.93
CA ARG A 78 3.82 31.03 -6.65
C ARG A 78 3.55 30.25 -5.35
N ALA A 79 4.31 29.20 -5.06
CA ALA A 79 4.14 28.43 -3.84
C ALA A 79 4.48 29.26 -2.59
N LYS A 80 5.61 29.99 -2.61
CA LYS A 80 6.08 30.82 -1.48
C LYS A 80 5.23 32.07 -1.26
N SER A 81 4.85 32.77 -2.32
CA SER A 81 4.00 33.97 -2.22
C SER A 81 2.55 33.69 -1.82
N GLY A 82 2.10 32.43 -1.92
CA GLY A 82 0.70 32.05 -1.71
C GLY A 82 -0.18 32.21 -2.96
N ALA A 83 0.36 32.69 -4.08
CA ALA A 83 -0.37 32.82 -5.35
C ALA A 83 -0.65 31.47 -6.05
N TYR A 84 0.03 30.38 -5.64
CA TYR A 84 -0.24 29.05 -6.16
C TYR A 84 -1.70 28.67 -5.96
N ARG A 85 -2.33 28.11 -7.01
CA ARG A 85 -3.68 27.53 -6.98
C ARG A 85 -3.60 26.07 -7.41
N ALA A 86 -4.10 25.16 -6.58
CA ALA A 86 -4.15 23.74 -6.93
C ALA A 86 -5.18 23.52 -8.04
N PRO A 87 -4.78 23.00 -9.20
CA PRO A 87 -5.73 22.64 -10.26
C PRO A 87 -6.65 21.50 -9.81
N PRO A 88 -7.86 21.38 -10.37
CA PRO A 88 -8.72 20.25 -10.11
C PRO A 88 -8.04 18.95 -10.56
N VAL A 89 -8.28 17.85 -9.86
CA VAL A 89 -7.77 16.53 -10.27
C VAL A 89 -8.68 15.92 -11.32
N ARG A 90 -8.10 15.35 -12.37
CA ARG A 90 -8.85 14.61 -13.40
C ARG A 90 -9.23 13.22 -12.85
N ARG A 91 -10.53 12.96 -12.70
CA ARG A 91 -11.02 11.67 -12.21
C ARG A 91 -11.04 10.62 -13.31
N VAL A 92 -10.49 9.44 -13.00
CA VAL A 92 -10.55 8.26 -13.87
C VAL A 92 -11.04 7.08 -13.03
N ARG A 93 -12.02 6.35 -13.54
CA ARG A 93 -12.55 5.15 -12.87
C ARG A 93 -11.76 3.92 -13.26
N ILE A 94 -11.13 3.27 -12.28
CA ILE A 94 -10.38 2.03 -12.47
C ILE A 94 -11.22 0.85 -11.98
N PRO A 95 -11.35 -0.26 -12.74
CA PRO A 95 -12.10 -1.44 -12.30
C PRO A 95 -11.60 -2.00 -10.97
N LYS A 96 -12.49 -2.13 -9.98
CA LYS A 96 -12.22 -2.73 -8.68
C LYS A 96 -12.65 -4.19 -8.69
N GLY A 97 -11.71 -5.11 -8.71
CA GLY A 97 -12.03 -6.53 -8.66
C GLY A 97 -12.45 -7.13 -10.00
N THR A 98 -13.43 -8.03 -9.97
CA THR A 98 -13.99 -8.76 -11.13
C THR A 98 -15.43 -8.36 -11.45
N GLY A 99 -16.02 -7.49 -10.64
CA GLY A 99 -17.38 -6.96 -10.80
C GLY A 99 -17.39 -5.62 -11.55
N ASN A 100 -18.57 -4.98 -11.58
CA ASN A 100 -18.79 -3.66 -12.18
C ASN A 100 -18.34 -2.50 -11.27
N GLU A 101 -17.86 -2.80 -10.06
CA GLU A 101 -17.35 -1.78 -9.15
C GLU A 101 -16.09 -1.12 -9.70
N THR A 102 -16.06 0.21 -9.62
CA THR A 102 -14.90 1.01 -9.97
C THR A 102 -14.34 1.74 -8.76
N ARG A 103 -13.04 2.01 -8.79
CA ARG A 103 -12.37 2.89 -7.83
C ARG A 103 -12.09 4.21 -8.54
N PRO A 104 -12.55 5.35 -8.02
CA PRO A 104 -12.17 6.65 -8.56
C PRO A 104 -10.69 6.91 -8.25
N LEU A 105 -9.93 7.35 -9.24
CA LEU A 105 -8.55 7.79 -9.12
C LEU A 105 -8.46 9.22 -9.62
N GLY A 106 -7.98 10.14 -8.78
CA GLY A 106 -7.69 11.51 -9.17
C GLY A 106 -6.28 11.62 -9.74
N ILE A 107 -6.13 12.20 -10.90
CA ILE A 107 -4.84 12.44 -11.55
C ILE A 107 -4.54 13.93 -11.48
N PRO A 108 -3.60 14.38 -10.60
CA PRO A 108 -3.14 15.76 -10.56
C PRO A 108 -2.34 16.12 -11.80
N THR A 109 -2.18 17.41 -12.09
CA THR A 109 -1.25 17.91 -13.10
C THR A 109 0.18 17.50 -12.77
N LEU A 110 1.10 17.53 -13.74
CA LEU A 110 2.50 17.19 -13.47
C LEU A 110 3.13 18.18 -12.50
N GLU A 111 2.88 19.46 -12.69
CA GLU A 111 3.37 20.53 -11.81
C GLU A 111 2.93 20.32 -10.36
N ASP A 112 1.65 19.97 -10.18
CA ASP A 112 1.09 19.67 -8.87
C ASP A 112 1.73 18.42 -8.23
N LYS A 113 1.99 17.36 -9.03
CA LYS A 113 2.73 16.19 -8.56
C LYS A 113 4.14 16.54 -8.08
N VAL A 114 4.83 17.45 -8.78
CA VAL A 114 6.18 17.92 -8.42
C VAL A 114 6.14 18.68 -7.10
N LEU A 115 5.21 19.64 -6.95
CA LEU A 115 5.10 20.41 -5.71
C LEU A 115 4.68 19.55 -4.53
N GLN A 116 3.72 18.65 -4.71
CA GLN A 116 3.36 17.66 -3.68
C GLN A 116 4.56 16.79 -3.28
N ARG A 117 5.37 16.34 -4.26
CA ARG A 117 6.61 15.58 -3.99
C ARG A 117 7.61 16.40 -3.19
N ALA A 118 7.77 17.67 -3.50
CA ALA A 118 8.67 18.55 -2.77
C ALA A 118 8.24 18.72 -1.30
N VAL A 119 6.93 18.85 -1.04
CA VAL A 119 6.39 18.88 0.33
C VAL A 119 6.55 17.53 1.03
N VAL A 120 6.29 16.42 0.37
CA VAL A 120 6.53 15.06 0.92
C VAL A 120 7.99 14.91 1.34
N MET A 121 8.94 15.35 0.53
CA MET A 121 10.38 15.28 0.83
C MET A 121 10.77 16.07 2.09
N ALA A 122 10.02 17.11 2.45
CA ALA A 122 10.24 17.86 3.68
C ALA A 122 9.55 17.24 4.90
N LEU A 123 8.37 16.64 4.72
CA LEU A 123 7.57 16.09 5.82
C LEU A 123 7.95 14.64 6.18
N GLU A 124 8.28 13.82 5.19
CA GLU A 124 8.60 12.40 5.37
C GLU A 124 9.73 12.18 6.39
N PRO A 125 10.85 12.92 6.39
CA PRO A 125 11.89 12.77 7.39
C PRO A 125 11.43 13.03 8.83
N ILE A 126 10.42 13.88 9.02
CA ILE A 126 9.85 14.17 10.34
C ILE A 126 9.00 12.98 10.80
N TYR A 127 8.01 12.60 10.01
CA TYR A 127 7.06 11.56 10.40
C TYR A 127 7.66 10.16 10.45
N GLU A 128 8.74 9.88 9.69
CA GLU A 128 9.47 8.62 9.82
C GLU A 128 10.14 8.44 11.19
N GLN A 129 10.39 9.51 11.94
CA GLN A 129 10.85 9.44 13.32
C GLN A 129 9.69 9.16 14.31
N ASP A 130 8.47 9.55 13.96
CA ASP A 130 7.29 9.41 14.80
C ASP A 130 6.56 8.07 14.56
N PHE A 131 6.51 7.59 13.31
CA PHE A 131 5.75 6.41 12.93
C PHE A 131 6.21 5.14 13.64
N LEU A 132 5.27 4.45 14.27
CA LEU A 132 5.53 3.22 15.00
C LEU A 132 5.85 2.04 14.06
N ASP A 133 6.50 1.02 14.61
CA ASP A 133 6.92 -0.19 13.89
C ASP A 133 5.77 -1.07 13.39
N CYS A 134 4.57 -0.87 13.91
CA CYS A 134 3.36 -1.56 13.45
C CYS A 134 2.90 -1.11 12.05
N SER A 135 3.36 0.05 11.55
CA SER A 135 2.97 0.66 10.28
C SER A 135 3.98 0.41 9.16
N TYR A 136 3.53 -0.11 8.00
CA TYR A 136 4.38 -0.53 6.89
C TYR A 136 4.04 0.12 5.55
N GLY A 137 2.78 0.48 5.31
CA GLY A 137 2.32 0.95 4.00
C GLY A 137 2.85 2.33 3.63
N PHE A 138 3.31 2.52 2.39
CA PHE A 138 3.77 3.79 1.84
C PHE A 138 4.92 4.47 2.60
N ARG A 139 5.71 3.73 3.37
CA ARG A 139 6.87 4.23 4.10
C ARG A 139 8.16 3.82 3.42
N PRO A 140 9.22 4.68 3.39
CA PRO A 140 10.53 4.34 2.89
C PRO A 140 11.12 3.12 3.61
N GLY A 141 11.76 2.22 2.87
CA GLY A 141 12.38 1.03 3.45
C GLY A 141 11.42 -0.02 4.02
N ARG A 142 10.11 0.24 4.02
CA ARG A 142 9.06 -0.71 4.46
C ARG A 142 8.36 -1.36 3.28
N SER A 143 7.85 -2.58 3.48
CA SER A 143 7.20 -3.36 2.42
C SER A 143 6.07 -4.23 2.95
N ALA A 144 5.18 -4.68 2.04
CA ALA A 144 4.15 -5.65 2.36
C ALA A 144 4.74 -6.98 2.87
N HIS A 145 5.90 -7.39 2.38
CA HIS A 145 6.57 -8.60 2.84
C HIS A 145 7.08 -8.48 4.28
N GLN A 146 7.55 -7.31 4.70
CA GLN A 146 7.92 -7.07 6.09
C GLN A 146 6.69 -7.08 7.00
N ALA A 147 5.57 -6.45 6.60
CA ALA A 147 4.31 -6.53 7.34
C ALA A 147 3.84 -7.99 7.50
N LEU A 148 3.91 -8.78 6.44
CA LEU A 148 3.57 -10.21 6.48
C LEU A 148 4.54 -11.02 7.36
N ALA A 149 5.82 -10.67 7.39
CA ALA A 149 6.81 -11.33 8.25
C ALA A 149 6.56 -10.98 9.72
N SER A 150 6.33 -9.72 10.05
CA SER A 150 5.97 -9.26 11.40
C SER A 150 4.68 -9.92 11.90
N LEU A 151 3.63 -9.95 11.08
CA LEU A 151 2.38 -10.64 11.42
C LEU A 151 2.63 -12.12 11.73
N TRP A 152 3.40 -12.80 10.89
CA TRP A 152 3.74 -14.20 11.11
C TRP A 152 4.47 -14.42 12.44
N GLN A 153 5.49 -13.60 12.71
CA GLN A 153 6.29 -13.68 13.93
C GLN A 153 5.41 -13.49 15.17
N GLN A 154 4.61 -12.41 15.20
CA GLN A 154 3.77 -12.10 16.35
C GLN A 154 2.71 -13.17 16.62
N VAL A 155 2.08 -13.74 15.57
CA VAL A 155 1.14 -14.86 15.75
C VAL A 155 1.84 -16.12 16.27
N MET A 156 3.05 -16.41 15.77
CA MET A 156 3.83 -17.57 16.25
C MET A 156 4.29 -17.40 17.70
N ASP A 157 4.70 -16.19 18.10
CA ASP A 157 5.15 -15.86 19.46
C ASP A 157 4.01 -15.91 20.49
N LEU A 158 2.78 -15.61 20.07
CA LEU A 158 1.58 -15.78 20.89
C LEU A 158 1.09 -17.25 20.93
N GLY A 159 1.58 -18.11 20.04
CA GLY A 159 1.09 -19.49 19.92
C GLY A 159 -0.34 -19.57 19.34
N GLY A 160 -0.78 -18.54 18.63
CA GLY A 160 -2.14 -18.31 18.16
C GLY A 160 -2.81 -17.14 18.86
N CYS A 161 -3.87 -16.59 18.28
CA CYS A 161 -4.50 -15.39 18.79
C CYS A 161 -5.97 -15.26 18.35
N TRP A 162 -6.71 -14.41 19.02
CA TRP A 162 -7.97 -13.86 18.53
C TRP A 162 -7.65 -12.67 17.65
N LEU A 163 -7.93 -12.81 16.35
CA LEU A 163 -7.54 -11.83 15.35
C LEU A 163 -8.76 -10.99 14.95
N VAL A 164 -8.60 -9.68 15.00
CA VAL A 164 -9.57 -8.71 14.52
C VAL A 164 -9.09 -8.19 13.18
N GLU A 165 -9.82 -8.54 12.11
CA GLU A 165 -9.66 -7.93 10.79
C GLU A 165 -10.56 -6.70 10.71
N VAL A 166 -10.05 -5.58 10.21
CA VAL A 166 -10.80 -4.33 10.10
C VAL A 166 -10.64 -3.74 8.70
N ASP A 167 -11.77 -3.35 8.10
CA ASP A 167 -11.82 -2.61 6.83
C ASP A 167 -12.44 -1.23 7.08
N ILE A 168 -11.72 -0.15 6.76
CA ILE A 168 -12.23 1.21 6.86
C ILE A 168 -13.04 1.52 5.60
N ARG A 169 -14.28 1.98 5.76
CA ARG A 169 -15.16 2.29 4.64
C ARG A 169 -14.70 3.58 3.96
N LYS A 170 -14.31 3.51 2.68
CA LYS A 170 -13.96 4.67 1.86
C LYS A 170 -12.96 5.63 2.53
N PHE A 171 -11.94 5.12 3.19
CA PHE A 171 -11.00 5.88 4.03
C PHE A 171 -10.56 7.21 3.39
N PHE A 172 -10.06 7.18 2.14
CA PHE A 172 -9.59 8.38 1.46
C PHE A 172 -10.69 9.39 1.13
N ASP A 173 -11.94 8.95 1.00
CA ASP A 173 -13.07 9.80 0.67
C ASP A 173 -13.72 10.42 1.92
N THR A 174 -13.47 9.86 3.11
CA THR A 174 -14.10 10.27 4.38
C THR A 174 -13.16 10.95 5.36
N LEU A 175 -11.90 11.14 4.98
CA LEU A 175 -10.89 11.74 5.83
C LEU A 175 -11.25 13.19 6.15
N ASP A 176 -11.49 13.51 7.43
CA ASP A 176 -11.90 14.83 7.88
C ASP A 176 -10.73 15.81 7.83
N HIS A 177 -10.92 16.93 7.12
CA HIS A 177 -9.88 17.93 6.90
C HIS A 177 -9.53 18.71 8.18
N ALA A 178 -10.50 18.96 9.07
CA ALA A 178 -10.25 19.70 10.31
C ALA A 178 -9.40 18.85 11.26
N HIS A 179 -9.74 17.57 11.41
CA HIS A 179 -8.94 16.64 12.18
C HIS A 179 -7.54 16.46 11.60
N LEU A 180 -7.42 16.29 10.27
CA LEU A 180 -6.11 16.17 9.62
C LEU A 180 -5.24 17.41 9.87
N ARG A 181 -5.80 18.62 9.75
CA ARG A 181 -5.09 19.88 10.04
C ARG A 181 -4.62 19.94 11.50
N ALA A 182 -5.47 19.53 12.43
CA ALA A 182 -5.12 19.50 13.85
C ALA A 182 -3.96 18.54 14.14
N LEU A 183 -4.00 17.34 13.53
CA LEU A 183 -2.94 16.32 13.66
C LEU A 183 -1.62 16.79 13.03
N LEU A 184 -1.68 17.39 11.83
CA LEU A 184 -0.49 17.94 11.16
C LEU A 184 0.19 19.01 11.99
N ARG A 185 -0.59 19.92 12.62
CA ARG A 185 -0.08 21.04 13.42
C ARG A 185 0.69 20.61 14.67
N GLN A 186 0.58 19.38 15.10
CA GLN A 186 1.41 18.84 16.19
C GLN A 186 2.89 18.88 15.82
N ARG A 187 3.23 18.56 14.55
CA ARG A 187 4.62 18.49 14.06
C ARG A 187 4.96 19.55 13.02
N VAL A 188 3.99 20.10 12.31
CA VAL A 188 4.19 21.01 11.20
C VAL A 188 3.41 22.30 11.47
N ARG A 189 4.14 23.40 11.70
CA ARG A 189 3.59 24.74 11.95
C ARG A 189 3.99 25.75 10.88
N ASP A 190 4.66 25.29 9.81
CA ASP A 190 5.00 26.11 8.65
C ASP A 190 3.72 26.51 7.88
N GLY A 191 3.43 27.80 7.89
CA GLY A 191 2.21 28.31 7.28
C GLY A 191 2.14 28.16 5.76
N VAL A 192 3.30 28.10 5.06
CA VAL A 192 3.35 27.90 3.61
C VAL A 192 2.96 26.45 3.29
N LEU A 193 3.59 25.49 3.96
CA LEU A 193 3.30 24.07 3.74
C LEU A 193 1.85 23.74 4.09
N LEU A 194 1.34 24.23 5.22
CA LEU A 194 -0.05 23.99 5.62
C LEU A 194 -1.04 24.59 4.60
N ARG A 195 -0.80 25.81 4.10
CA ARG A 195 -1.64 26.40 3.02
C ARG A 195 -1.60 25.58 1.73
N LEU A 196 -0.45 25.03 1.35
CA LEU A 196 -0.36 24.16 0.19
C LEU A 196 -1.18 22.89 0.37
N ILE A 197 -1.06 22.23 1.53
CA ILE A 197 -1.85 21.04 1.87
C ILE A 197 -3.35 21.37 1.83
N ASP A 198 -3.78 22.48 2.42
CA ASP A 198 -5.17 22.92 2.40
C ASP A 198 -5.71 23.15 0.98
N LYS A 199 -4.88 23.73 0.09
CA LYS A 199 -5.24 23.90 -1.32
C LYS A 199 -5.45 22.57 -2.04
N TRP A 200 -4.63 21.55 -1.76
CA TRP A 200 -4.81 20.22 -2.35
C TRP A 200 -6.00 19.45 -1.76
N LEU A 201 -6.29 19.62 -0.48
CA LEU A 201 -7.48 19.02 0.14
C LEU A 201 -8.78 19.64 -0.40
N SER A 202 -8.74 20.93 -0.73
CA SER A 202 -9.87 21.67 -1.30
C SER A 202 -9.90 21.69 -2.84
N ALA A 203 -8.90 21.09 -3.48
CA ALA A 203 -8.84 21.02 -4.94
C ALA A 203 -10.09 20.32 -5.50
N GLY A 204 -10.70 20.92 -6.51
CA GLY A 204 -11.85 20.33 -7.18
C GLY A 204 -11.52 19.02 -7.87
N VAL A 205 -12.54 18.27 -8.18
CA VAL A 205 -12.46 17.03 -8.95
C VAL A 205 -13.22 17.21 -10.25
N LEU A 206 -12.55 17.06 -11.38
CA LEU A 206 -13.15 17.08 -12.70
C LEU A 206 -13.45 15.65 -13.17
N GLU A 207 -14.75 15.35 -13.36
CA GLU A 207 -15.23 14.05 -13.86
C GLU A 207 -16.26 14.31 -14.98
N ASP A 208 -16.01 13.77 -16.15
CA ASP A 208 -16.89 13.89 -17.34
C ASP A 208 -17.35 15.33 -17.64
N GLY A 209 -16.45 16.30 -17.46
CA GLY A 209 -16.73 17.73 -17.68
C GLY A 209 -17.38 18.47 -16.50
N ALA A 210 -17.81 17.76 -15.46
CA ALA A 210 -18.39 18.37 -14.25
C ALA A 210 -17.31 18.59 -13.17
N LEU A 211 -17.24 19.81 -12.65
CA LEU A 211 -16.35 20.17 -11.52
C LEU A 211 -17.12 20.04 -10.21
N THR A 212 -16.58 19.25 -9.29
CA THR A 212 -17.11 19.08 -7.92
C THR A 212 -16.05 19.44 -6.89
N HIS A 213 -16.45 20.00 -5.77
CA HIS A 213 -15.57 20.30 -4.64
C HIS A 213 -15.97 19.43 -3.45
N PRO A 214 -15.17 18.39 -3.12
CA PRO A 214 -15.44 17.55 -1.96
C PRO A 214 -15.15 18.29 -0.66
N GLU A 215 -16.07 18.20 0.29
CA GLU A 215 -15.90 18.80 1.64
C GLU A 215 -15.02 17.92 2.56
N ALA A 216 -14.83 16.67 2.22
CA ALA A 216 -14.01 15.71 2.96
C ALA A 216 -13.20 14.82 2.01
N GLY A 217 -12.19 14.17 2.54
CA GLY A 217 -11.36 13.24 1.80
C GLY A 217 -10.11 13.87 1.19
N THR A 218 -9.24 13.01 0.69
CA THR A 218 -8.09 13.39 -0.13
C THR A 218 -8.24 12.74 -1.51
N PRO A 219 -7.89 13.43 -2.61
CA PRO A 219 -7.94 12.82 -3.93
C PRO A 219 -7.12 11.52 -3.96
N GLN A 220 -7.77 10.38 -4.21
CA GLN A 220 -7.04 9.12 -4.40
C GLN A 220 -6.15 9.25 -5.63
N GLY A 221 -4.82 9.25 -5.43
CA GLY A 221 -3.83 9.40 -6.50
C GLY A 221 -2.96 10.66 -6.40
N GLY A 222 -3.21 11.56 -5.47
CA GLY A 222 -2.28 12.62 -5.10
C GLY A 222 -0.99 12.03 -4.52
N VAL A 223 0.15 12.65 -4.81
CA VAL A 223 1.48 12.20 -4.35
C VAL A 223 1.61 12.30 -2.83
N ILE A 224 0.98 13.30 -2.22
CA ILE A 224 1.02 13.54 -0.77
C ILE A 224 0.00 12.69 0.00
N SER A 225 -1.09 12.22 -0.64
CA SER A 225 -2.20 11.54 0.02
C SER A 225 -1.78 10.31 0.85
N PRO A 226 -0.83 9.46 0.42
CA PRO A 226 -0.35 8.34 1.24
C PRO A 226 0.32 8.76 2.55
N LEU A 227 1.10 9.85 2.54
CA LEU A 227 1.73 10.38 3.75
C LEU A 227 0.68 10.95 4.70
N LEU A 228 -0.26 11.76 4.20
CA LEU A 228 -1.36 12.31 5.01
C LEU A 228 -2.22 11.21 5.63
N ALA A 229 -2.50 10.15 4.87
CA ALA A 229 -3.20 8.96 5.35
C ALA A 229 -2.45 8.28 6.50
N ASN A 230 -1.14 8.13 6.37
CA ASN A 230 -0.31 7.55 7.42
C ASN A 230 -0.24 8.45 8.66
N VAL A 231 -0.12 9.78 8.50
CA VAL A 231 -0.18 10.73 9.61
C VAL A 231 -1.49 10.62 10.36
N TYR A 232 -2.61 10.55 9.63
CA TYR A 232 -3.93 10.44 10.24
C TYR A 232 -4.07 9.14 11.06
N LEU A 233 -3.75 7.99 10.47
CA LEU A 233 -3.87 6.70 11.14
C LEU A 233 -2.84 6.50 12.24
N HIS A 234 -1.68 7.14 12.16
CA HIS A 234 -0.70 7.13 13.23
C HIS A 234 -1.32 7.63 14.55
N TYR A 235 -1.95 8.78 14.56
CA TYR A 235 -2.56 9.34 15.79
C TYR A 235 -3.91 8.69 16.12
N VAL A 236 -4.72 8.39 15.12
CA VAL A 236 -6.07 7.85 15.35
C VAL A 236 -6.04 6.40 15.79
N LEU A 237 -5.11 5.60 15.26
CA LEU A 237 -5.04 4.15 15.48
C LEU A 237 -3.75 3.70 16.17
N ASP A 238 -2.57 4.01 15.60
CA ASP A 238 -1.31 3.39 16.03
C ASP A 238 -0.96 3.79 17.46
N VAL A 239 -0.84 5.09 17.74
CA VAL A 239 -0.54 5.65 19.07
C VAL A 239 -1.64 5.28 20.07
N TRP A 240 -2.90 5.44 19.69
CA TRP A 240 -4.03 5.05 20.53
C TRP A 240 -3.97 3.57 20.94
N PHE A 241 -3.65 2.69 20.00
CA PHE A 241 -3.55 1.26 20.30
C PHE A 241 -2.38 0.94 21.24
N GLU A 242 -1.22 1.55 21.00
CA GLU A 242 -0.02 1.30 21.82
C GLU A 242 -0.11 1.92 23.21
N GLU A 243 -0.58 3.15 23.33
CA GLU A 243 -0.51 3.94 24.57
C GLU A 243 -1.78 3.89 25.41
N GLU A 244 -2.97 3.80 24.77
CA GLU A 244 -4.24 3.80 25.50
C GLU A 244 -4.85 2.39 25.61
N VAL A 245 -4.81 1.58 24.52
CA VAL A 245 -5.48 0.27 24.49
C VAL A 245 -4.64 -0.80 25.18
N LYS A 246 -3.40 -1.00 24.75
CA LYS A 246 -2.55 -2.09 25.27
C LYS A 246 -2.41 -2.11 26.79
N PRO A 247 -2.22 -0.98 27.49
CA PRO A 247 -2.12 -0.97 28.94
C PRO A 247 -3.40 -1.44 29.66
N CYS A 248 -4.56 -1.35 29.00
CA CYS A 248 -5.86 -1.76 29.54
C CYS A 248 -6.22 -3.22 29.26
N LEU A 249 -5.37 -3.96 28.56
CA LEU A 249 -5.62 -5.37 28.21
C LEU A 249 -5.10 -6.31 29.28
N LYS A 250 -5.77 -7.48 29.41
CA LYS A 250 -5.33 -8.55 30.30
C LYS A 250 -4.17 -9.36 29.74
N GLY A 251 -4.09 -9.45 28.41
CA GLY A 251 -3.10 -10.24 27.72
C GLY A 251 -2.26 -9.45 26.74
N ARG A 252 -1.33 -10.15 26.08
CA ARG A 252 -0.52 -9.55 25.01
C ARG A 252 -1.37 -9.28 23.77
N ALA A 253 -1.08 -8.17 23.10
CA ALA A 253 -1.72 -7.80 21.84
C ALA A 253 -0.72 -7.16 20.88
N PHE A 254 -1.05 -7.18 19.60
CA PHE A 254 -0.27 -6.54 18.55
C PHE A 254 -1.17 -5.90 17.48
N LEU A 255 -0.62 -4.93 16.78
CA LEU A 255 -1.18 -4.29 15.59
C LEU A 255 -0.20 -4.47 14.42
N VAL A 256 -0.70 -4.80 13.24
CA VAL A 256 0.06 -4.75 11.98
C VAL A 256 -0.78 -4.00 10.96
N ARG A 257 -0.27 -2.86 10.49
CA ARG A 257 -0.97 -1.97 9.56
C ARG A 257 -0.19 -1.77 8.26
N TYR A 258 -0.89 -1.84 7.15
CA TYR A 258 -0.40 -1.48 5.82
C TYR A 258 -1.36 -0.48 5.16
N ALA A 259 -1.08 0.82 5.27
CA ALA A 259 -2.01 1.90 4.92
C ALA A 259 -3.31 1.81 5.75
N ASP A 260 -4.46 1.70 5.08
CA ASP A 260 -5.80 1.54 5.67
C ASP A 260 -6.16 0.07 5.97
N ASP A 261 -5.36 -0.88 5.53
CA ASP A 261 -5.56 -2.32 5.75
C ASP A 261 -4.77 -2.76 7.01
N PHE A 262 -5.45 -3.24 8.04
CA PHE A 262 -4.80 -3.62 9.29
C PHE A 262 -5.47 -4.79 10.01
N VAL A 263 -4.67 -5.45 10.85
CA VAL A 263 -5.10 -6.54 11.71
C VAL A 263 -4.56 -6.35 13.13
N MET A 264 -5.36 -6.72 14.12
CA MET A 264 -4.97 -6.74 15.52
C MET A 264 -5.07 -8.17 16.05
N GLY A 265 -4.07 -8.62 16.81
CA GLY A 265 -4.08 -9.93 17.44
C GLY A 265 -4.08 -9.82 18.95
N PHE A 266 -4.84 -10.69 19.64
CA PHE A 266 -5.03 -10.68 21.09
C PHE A 266 -4.90 -12.09 21.66
N THR A 267 -4.28 -12.22 22.83
CA THR A 267 -4.21 -13.50 23.55
C THR A 267 -5.59 -13.93 24.06
N HIS A 268 -6.42 -12.99 24.53
CA HIS A 268 -7.73 -13.25 25.10
C HIS A 268 -8.86 -12.74 24.21
N GLU A 269 -9.92 -13.56 24.08
CA GLU A 269 -11.13 -13.19 23.34
C GLU A 269 -11.82 -11.96 23.94
N THR A 270 -11.87 -11.89 25.27
CA THR A 270 -12.48 -10.78 25.99
C THR A 270 -11.86 -9.44 25.62
N ASP A 271 -10.53 -9.40 25.49
CA ASP A 271 -9.81 -8.20 25.08
C ASP A 271 -10.11 -7.83 23.62
N ALA A 272 -10.11 -8.82 22.71
CA ALA A 272 -10.45 -8.62 21.32
C ALA A 272 -11.87 -8.06 21.16
N ARG A 273 -12.86 -8.61 21.89
CA ARG A 273 -14.26 -8.14 21.85
C ARG A 273 -14.40 -6.73 22.41
N ARG A 274 -13.71 -6.40 23.51
CA ARG A 274 -13.69 -5.04 24.08
C ARG A 274 -13.15 -4.01 23.07
N VAL A 275 -12.02 -4.31 22.45
CA VAL A 275 -11.42 -3.42 21.45
C VAL A 275 -12.34 -3.27 20.24
N LEU A 276 -12.91 -4.36 19.74
CA LEU A 276 -13.85 -4.33 18.62
C LEU A 276 -15.09 -3.48 18.93
N ALA A 277 -15.59 -3.46 20.17
CA ALA A 277 -16.72 -2.63 20.59
C ALA A 277 -16.37 -1.14 20.71
N VAL A 278 -15.12 -0.80 21.07
CA VAL A 278 -14.66 0.59 21.26
C VAL A 278 -14.19 1.21 19.94
N LEU A 279 -13.62 0.42 19.05
CA LEU A 279 -13.01 0.88 17.81
C LEU A 279 -13.94 1.74 16.92
N PRO A 280 -15.25 1.40 16.73
CA PRO A 280 -16.16 2.26 15.98
C PRO A 280 -16.37 3.64 16.61
N LYS A 281 -16.38 3.71 17.95
CA LYS A 281 -16.51 4.99 18.69
C LYS A 281 -15.24 5.85 18.51
N ARG A 282 -14.05 5.23 18.62
CA ARG A 282 -12.78 5.90 18.37
C ARG A 282 -12.72 6.45 16.95
N PHE A 283 -13.03 5.64 15.96
CA PHE A 283 -12.99 6.03 14.55
C PHE A 283 -14.05 7.09 14.23
N GLY A 284 -15.27 6.94 14.76
CA GLY A 284 -16.34 7.93 14.59
C GLY A 284 -15.97 9.33 15.11
N LYS A 285 -15.20 9.41 16.21
CA LYS A 285 -14.66 10.69 16.71
C LYS A 285 -13.81 11.43 15.69
N TYR A 286 -13.20 10.70 14.76
CA TYR A 286 -12.35 11.26 13.69
C TYR A 286 -12.98 11.13 12.31
N GLY A 287 -14.30 11.02 12.19
CA GLY A 287 -15.00 10.95 10.91
C GLY A 287 -14.81 9.64 10.12
N LEU A 288 -14.17 8.62 10.70
CA LEU A 288 -13.96 7.33 10.05
C LEU A 288 -15.06 6.35 10.38
N THR A 289 -15.44 5.52 9.40
CA THR A 289 -16.45 4.48 9.56
C THR A 289 -15.87 3.11 9.23
N ILE A 290 -16.11 2.14 10.11
CA ILE A 290 -15.73 0.74 9.92
C ILE A 290 -16.76 0.04 9.03
N HIS A 291 -16.30 -0.82 8.12
CA HIS A 291 -17.20 -1.61 7.28
C HIS A 291 -17.75 -2.80 8.09
N PRO A 292 -19.06 -2.86 8.38
CA PRO A 292 -19.61 -3.89 9.28
C PRO A 292 -19.42 -5.32 8.76
N ASP A 293 -19.65 -5.55 7.46
CA ASP A 293 -19.59 -6.91 6.88
C ASP A 293 -18.18 -7.44 6.64
N LYS A 294 -17.17 -6.57 6.67
CA LYS A 294 -15.78 -6.96 6.44
C LYS A 294 -14.92 -6.92 7.70
N THR A 295 -15.46 -6.33 8.77
CA THR A 295 -14.80 -6.33 10.08
C THR A 295 -15.26 -7.55 10.84
N ARG A 296 -14.33 -8.40 11.26
CA ARG A 296 -14.65 -9.66 11.90
C ARG A 296 -13.62 -10.09 12.94
N LEU A 297 -14.08 -10.82 13.92
CA LEU A 297 -13.27 -11.52 14.92
C LEU A 297 -13.03 -12.96 14.44
N VAL A 298 -11.78 -13.36 14.30
CA VAL A 298 -11.38 -14.69 13.83
C VAL A 298 -10.63 -15.43 14.93
N PRO A 299 -11.10 -16.61 15.38
CA PRO A 299 -10.34 -17.47 16.30
C PRO A 299 -9.19 -18.13 15.52
N PHE A 300 -8.02 -17.48 15.53
CA PHE A 300 -6.82 -17.97 14.86
C PHE A 300 -5.89 -18.71 15.84
N LEU A 301 -6.49 -19.64 16.59
CA LEU A 301 -5.81 -20.40 17.64
C LEU A 301 -5.00 -21.55 17.06
N ARG A 302 -3.87 -21.87 17.72
CA ARG A 302 -3.07 -23.03 17.35
C ARG A 302 -3.85 -24.33 17.63
N PRO A 303 -3.99 -25.21 16.62
CA PRO A 303 -4.66 -26.49 16.84
C PRO A 303 -3.95 -27.34 17.90
N PRO A 304 -4.71 -28.17 18.68
CA PRO A 304 -4.13 -29.04 19.68
C PRO A 304 -3.15 -30.06 19.06
N GLY A 305 -2.16 -30.48 19.84
CA GLY A 305 -1.12 -31.39 19.39
C GLY A 305 -1.61 -32.79 19.06
N ARG A 306 -2.55 -33.28 19.86
CA ARG A 306 -3.25 -34.57 19.71
C ARG A 306 -4.74 -34.35 19.46
N PRO A 307 -5.44 -35.28 18.79
CA PRO A 307 -6.90 -35.25 18.76
C PRO A 307 -7.43 -35.27 20.19
N ALA A 308 -8.48 -34.48 20.46
CA ALA A 308 -9.19 -34.56 21.74
C ALA A 308 -9.74 -35.97 21.91
N ALA A 309 -9.70 -36.51 23.15
CA ALA A 309 -10.36 -37.77 23.45
C ALA A 309 -11.89 -37.68 23.12
N ALA A 310 -12.47 -38.80 22.73
CA ALA A 310 -13.90 -38.85 22.43
C ALA A 310 -14.70 -38.35 23.65
N GLY A 311 -15.57 -37.34 23.44
CA GLY A 311 -16.40 -36.75 24.50
C GLY A 311 -15.99 -35.34 24.99
N VAL A 312 -14.82 -34.83 24.59
CA VAL A 312 -14.41 -33.45 24.88
C VAL A 312 -14.91 -32.53 23.76
N GLN A 313 -15.57 -31.41 24.12
CA GLN A 313 -15.97 -30.39 23.13
C GLN A 313 -14.78 -30.04 22.23
N GLN A 314 -14.90 -30.31 20.94
CA GLN A 314 -13.86 -29.98 19.98
C GLN A 314 -13.62 -28.47 19.98
N ALA A 315 -12.39 -28.04 20.20
CA ALA A 315 -12.01 -26.66 20.00
C ALA A 315 -12.45 -26.21 18.56
N PRO A 316 -12.93 -24.99 18.40
CA PRO A 316 -13.37 -24.50 17.09
C PRO A 316 -12.28 -24.74 16.07
N ALA A 317 -12.67 -25.16 14.85
CA ALA A 317 -11.71 -25.38 13.77
C ALA A 317 -10.83 -24.13 13.61
N PRO A 318 -9.50 -24.27 13.41
CA PRO A 318 -8.60 -23.13 13.31
C PRO A 318 -9.05 -22.25 12.17
N GLY A 319 -9.35 -20.99 12.49
CA GLY A 319 -9.78 -19.99 11.52
C GLY A 319 -8.72 -19.76 10.45
N SER A 320 -9.12 -19.11 9.37
CA SER A 320 -8.21 -18.55 8.38
C SER A 320 -8.63 -17.11 8.10
N PHE A 321 -7.68 -16.28 7.73
CA PHE A 321 -7.94 -14.88 7.40
C PHE A 321 -7.12 -14.43 6.21
N ASP A 322 -7.58 -13.37 5.53
CA ASP A 322 -6.90 -12.78 4.39
C ASP A 322 -6.24 -11.46 4.80
N PHE A 323 -4.94 -11.31 4.53
CA PHE A 323 -4.22 -10.05 4.71
C PHE A 323 -3.23 -9.83 3.57
N LEU A 324 -3.21 -8.64 3.00
CA LEU A 324 -2.34 -8.25 1.87
C LEU A 324 -2.36 -9.25 0.70
N GLY A 325 -3.53 -9.83 0.42
CA GLY A 325 -3.72 -10.75 -0.70
C GLY A 325 -3.26 -12.19 -0.44
N PHE A 326 -2.94 -12.52 0.81
CA PHE A 326 -2.62 -13.88 1.23
C PHE A 326 -3.66 -14.39 2.23
N THR A 327 -4.04 -15.66 2.10
CA THR A 327 -4.77 -16.38 3.14
C THR A 327 -3.78 -17.03 4.10
N HIS A 328 -3.90 -16.68 5.38
CA HIS A 328 -3.14 -17.24 6.49
C HIS A 328 -3.90 -18.41 7.10
N TYR A 329 -3.21 -19.51 7.40
CA TYR A 329 -3.82 -20.70 7.96
C TYR A 329 -2.78 -21.56 8.71
N TRP A 330 -3.24 -22.32 9.71
CA TRP A 330 -2.40 -23.26 10.44
C TRP A 330 -2.17 -24.54 9.61
N SER A 331 -0.94 -25.04 9.60
CA SER A 331 -0.56 -26.28 8.93
C SER A 331 0.65 -26.90 9.58
N ARG A 332 0.87 -28.19 9.34
CA ARG A 332 2.07 -28.88 9.81
C ARG A 332 3.30 -28.53 8.97
N SER A 333 4.43 -28.28 9.63
CA SER A 333 5.74 -28.18 9.00
C SER A 333 6.27 -29.56 8.58
N LYS A 334 7.40 -29.61 7.88
CA LYS A 334 8.09 -30.88 7.60
C LYS A 334 8.45 -31.65 8.88
N LYS A 335 8.75 -30.92 9.98
CA LYS A 335 9.02 -31.49 11.30
C LYS A 335 7.75 -31.74 12.13
N ARG A 336 6.57 -31.78 11.49
CA ARG A 336 5.24 -31.99 12.11
C ARG A 336 4.81 -30.95 13.16
N ASN A 337 5.54 -29.85 13.35
CA ASN A 337 5.14 -28.75 14.23
C ASN A 337 4.04 -27.90 13.54
N TRP A 338 3.10 -27.39 14.35
CA TRP A 338 2.13 -26.40 13.86
C TRP A 338 2.82 -25.07 13.54
N VAL A 339 2.61 -24.58 12.35
CA VAL A 339 3.14 -23.30 11.86
C VAL A 339 2.08 -22.59 11.02
N VAL A 340 2.11 -21.28 11.06
CA VAL A 340 1.28 -20.46 10.16
C VAL A 340 1.88 -20.52 8.76
N LYS A 341 1.09 -20.95 7.79
CA LYS A 341 1.43 -20.89 6.36
C LYS A 341 0.61 -19.84 5.64
N ARG A 342 1.12 -19.40 4.52
CA ARG A 342 0.48 -18.41 3.65
C ARG A 342 0.29 -19.00 2.26
N LYS A 343 -0.86 -18.77 1.65
CA LYS A 343 -1.15 -19.06 0.24
C LYS A 343 -1.78 -17.85 -0.41
N THR A 344 -1.66 -17.69 -1.72
CA THR A 344 -2.37 -16.65 -2.46
C THR A 344 -3.87 -16.75 -2.17
N ALA A 345 -4.49 -15.66 -1.75
CA ALA A 345 -5.93 -15.62 -1.49
C ALA A 345 -6.71 -16.00 -2.76
N GLY A 346 -7.75 -16.83 -2.59
CA GLY A 346 -8.51 -17.38 -3.71
C GLY A 346 -9.07 -16.31 -4.65
N SER A 347 -9.60 -15.23 -4.09
CA SER A 347 -10.11 -14.07 -4.85
C SER A 347 -9.02 -13.41 -5.70
N ARG A 348 -7.80 -13.29 -5.18
CA ARG A 348 -6.65 -12.72 -5.89
C ARG A 348 -6.15 -13.65 -6.99
N PHE A 349 -6.10 -14.95 -6.72
CA PHE A 349 -5.71 -15.96 -7.70
C PHE A 349 -6.66 -15.95 -8.91
N HIS A 350 -7.97 -16.07 -8.68
CA HIS A 350 -8.97 -16.08 -9.76
C HIS A 350 -8.95 -14.79 -10.57
N ARG A 351 -8.81 -13.64 -9.90
CA ARG A 351 -8.68 -12.33 -10.56
C ARG A 351 -7.46 -12.27 -11.46
N ALA A 352 -6.31 -12.76 -11.00
CA ALA A 352 -5.08 -12.78 -11.79
C ALA A 352 -5.24 -13.66 -13.03
N VAL A 353 -5.82 -14.86 -12.91
CA VAL A 353 -6.09 -15.75 -14.04
C VAL A 353 -7.08 -15.09 -15.03
N LYS A 354 -8.17 -14.46 -14.54
CA LYS A 354 -9.13 -13.75 -15.40
C LYS A 354 -8.47 -12.63 -16.20
N ARG A 355 -7.61 -11.82 -15.57
CA ARG A 355 -6.85 -10.77 -16.27
C ARG A 355 -5.90 -11.32 -17.34
N ILE A 356 -5.26 -12.46 -17.09
CA ILE A 356 -4.44 -13.14 -18.10
C ILE A 356 -5.32 -13.62 -19.25
N ALA A 357 -6.48 -14.21 -18.97
CA ALA A 357 -7.41 -14.69 -20.00
C ALA A 357 -7.93 -13.54 -20.88
N GLU A 358 -8.29 -12.44 -20.30
CA GLU A 358 -8.72 -11.24 -21.01
C GLU A 358 -7.59 -10.65 -21.86
N TRP A 359 -6.39 -10.53 -21.30
CA TRP A 359 -5.23 -10.06 -22.04
C TRP A 359 -4.92 -10.98 -23.25
N CYS A 360 -4.92 -12.30 -23.06
CA CYS A 360 -4.70 -13.25 -24.14
C CYS A 360 -5.80 -13.15 -25.23
N ARG A 361 -7.05 -12.92 -24.83
CA ARG A 361 -8.17 -12.70 -25.75
C ARG A 361 -7.95 -11.47 -26.63
N LEU A 362 -7.61 -10.35 -26.03
CA LEU A 362 -7.43 -9.08 -26.72
C LEU A 362 -6.17 -9.06 -27.60
N ASN A 363 -5.12 -9.76 -27.20
CA ASN A 363 -3.83 -9.76 -27.87
C ASN A 363 -3.54 -11.05 -28.67
N ARG A 364 -4.57 -11.88 -28.92
CA ARG A 364 -4.39 -13.16 -29.61
C ARG A 364 -3.80 -13.02 -31.03
N HIS A 365 -3.99 -11.87 -31.68
CA HIS A 365 -3.51 -11.56 -33.02
C HIS A 365 -2.03 -11.23 -33.09
N ARG A 366 -1.41 -10.85 -31.96
CA ARG A 366 0.01 -10.45 -31.90
C ARG A 366 0.96 -11.64 -32.16
N PRO A 367 2.20 -11.38 -32.61
CA PRO A 367 3.23 -12.41 -32.73
C PRO A 367 3.43 -13.19 -31.42
N MET A 368 3.71 -14.47 -31.54
CA MET A 368 3.85 -15.37 -30.36
C MET A 368 5.01 -14.93 -29.45
N ALA A 369 6.09 -14.41 -30.01
CA ALA A 369 7.24 -13.90 -29.26
C ALA A 369 6.85 -12.70 -28.36
N GLU A 370 6.07 -11.74 -28.86
CA GLU A 370 5.57 -10.61 -28.07
C GLU A 370 4.64 -11.06 -26.95
N GLN A 371 3.75 -12.00 -27.25
CA GLN A 371 2.87 -12.58 -26.24
C GLN A 371 3.68 -13.27 -25.15
N HIS A 372 4.69 -14.06 -25.50
CA HIS A 372 5.60 -14.73 -24.56
C HIS A 372 6.33 -13.71 -23.68
N GLN A 373 6.92 -12.67 -24.26
CA GLN A 373 7.62 -11.60 -23.53
C GLN A 373 6.71 -10.97 -22.47
N THR A 374 5.50 -10.57 -22.88
CA THR A 374 4.52 -9.92 -21.99
C THR A 374 4.01 -10.88 -20.89
N LEU A 375 3.72 -12.13 -21.24
CA LEU A 375 3.34 -13.15 -20.24
C LEU A 375 4.49 -13.44 -19.27
N GLY A 376 5.73 -13.44 -19.75
CA GLY A 376 6.93 -13.54 -18.92
C GLY A 376 7.04 -12.40 -17.92
N GLN A 377 6.78 -11.16 -18.33
CA GLN A 377 6.77 -9.99 -17.43
C GLN A 377 5.65 -10.11 -16.38
N LYS A 378 4.43 -10.48 -16.79
CA LYS A 378 3.29 -10.67 -15.88
C LYS A 378 3.56 -11.78 -14.86
N LEU A 379 4.16 -12.90 -15.28
CA LEU A 379 4.57 -13.99 -14.37
C LEU A 379 5.65 -13.54 -13.38
N ARG A 380 6.69 -12.84 -13.85
CA ARG A 380 7.73 -12.29 -12.96
C ARG A 380 7.14 -11.36 -11.90
N GLY A 381 6.28 -10.42 -12.27
CA GLY A 381 5.62 -9.52 -11.33
C GLY A 381 4.75 -10.27 -10.31
N HIS A 382 3.98 -11.27 -10.75
CA HIS A 382 3.18 -12.10 -9.87
C HIS A 382 4.05 -12.91 -8.89
N PHE A 383 5.14 -13.52 -9.39
CA PHE A 383 6.05 -14.31 -8.57
C PHE A 383 6.86 -13.45 -7.60
N ALA A 384 7.23 -12.22 -7.97
CA ALA A 384 7.92 -11.28 -7.09
C ALA A 384 7.08 -10.93 -5.86
N TYR A 385 5.77 -10.72 -6.03
CA TYR A 385 4.88 -10.40 -4.91
C TYR A 385 4.46 -11.63 -4.11
N TYR A 386 4.01 -12.70 -4.78
CA TYR A 386 3.47 -13.89 -4.14
C TYR A 386 4.52 -14.98 -3.81
N GLY A 387 5.80 -14.72 -4.11
CA GLY A 387 6.92 -15.65 -3.93
C GLY A 387 7.37 -15.82 -2.48
N VAL A 388 6.45 -16.10 -1.56
CA VAL A 388 6.76 -16.32 -0.14
C VAL A 388 6.86 -17.82 0.20
N ILE A 389 7.57 -18.14 1.28
CA ILE A 389 7.70 -19.51 1.79
C ILE A 389 6.31 -20.09 2.07
N GLY A 390 6.07 -21.29 1.57
CA GLY A 390 4.79 -22.01 1.71
C GLY A 390 3.82 -21.80 0.55
N ASN A 391 4.00 -20.80 -0.32
CA ASN A 391 3.09 -20.48 -1.42
C ASN A 391 3.50 -21.09 -2.78
N LEU A 392 4.61 -21.81 -2.86
CA LEU A 392 5.13 -22.35 -4.12
C LEU A 392 4.09 -23.19 -4.91
N PRO A 393 3.27 -24.05 -4.28
CA PRO A 393 2.24 -24.80 -5.00
C PRO A 393 1.21 -23.91 -5.71
N CYS A 394 0.78 -22.80 -5.08
CA CYS A 394 -0.12 -21.84 -5.72
C CYS A 394 0.53 -21.14 -6.92
N LEU A 395 1.81 -20.82 -6.84
CA LEU A 395 2.54 -20.18 -7.94
C LEU A 395 2.74 -21.16 -9.12
N GLN A 396 3.02 -22.42 -8.84
CA GLN A 396 3.11 -23.46 -9.87
C GLN A 396 1.76 -23.65 -10.56
N ARG A 397 0.67 -23.72 -9.79
CA ARG A 397 -0.70 -23.75 -10.31
C ARG A 397 -1.01 -22.51 -11.14
N PHE A 398 -0.61 -21.32 -10.70
CA PHE A 398 -0.82 -20.08 -11.47
C PHE A 398 -0.09 -20.12 -12.82
N ARG A 399 1.18 -20.57 -12.83
CA ARG A 399 1.94 -20.76 -14.07
C ARG A 399 1.24 -21.75 -15.02
N TYR A 400 0.75 -22.86 -14.51
CA TYR A 400 0.00 -23.84 -15.29
C TYR A 400 -1.28 -23.21 -15.89
N GLU A 401 -2.06 -22.47 -15.10
CA GLU A 401 -3.27 -21.80 -15.58
C GLU A 401 -2.96 -20.75 -16.66
N VAL A 402 -1.87 -20.00 -16.53
CA VAL A 402 -1.40 -19.06 -17.57
C VAL A 402 -1.11 -19.81 -18.87
N LEU A 403 -0.40 -20.92 -18.81
CA LEU A 403 -0.11 -21.75 -19.99
C LEU A 403 -1.39 -22.33 -20.62
N ARG A 404 -2.31 -22.83 -19.80
CA ARG A 404 -3.60 -23.36 -20.23
C ARG A 404 -4.43 -22.32 -20.97
N VAL A 405 -4.54 -21.14 -20.39
CA VAL A 405 -5.26 -20.01 -20.97
C VAL A 405 -4.60 -19.55 -22.28
N TRP A 406 -3.28 -19.39 -22.28
CA TRP A 406 -2.55 -18.97 -23.48
C TRP A 406 -2.72 -19.97 -24.62
N ARG A 407 -2.56 -21.26 -24.35
CA ARG A 407 -2.82 -22.33 -25.33
C ARG A 407 -4.22 -22.26 -25.91
N THR A 408 -5.23 -22.03 -25.07
CA THR A 408 -6.64 -21.92 -25.53
C THR A 408 -6.78 -20.77 -26.54
N TRP A 409 -6.18 -19.61 -26.29
CA TRP A 409 -6.28 -18.48 -27.21
C TRP A 409 -5.40 -18.61 -28.45
N LEU A 410 -4.27 -19.27 -28.38
CA LEU A 410 -3.47 -19.67 -29.55
C LEU A 410 -4.24 -20.63 -30.45
N SER A 411 -4.98 -21.58 -29.88
CA SER A 411 -5.83 -22.50 -30.63
C SER A 411 -6.94 -21.75 -31.41
N ARG A 412 -7.54 -20.73 -30.85
CA ARG A 412 -8.58 -19.93 -31.48
C ARG A 412 -8.11 -19.03 -32.64
N ARG A 413 -6.80 -18.90 -32.86
CA ARG A 413 -6.24 -18.22 -34.04
C ARG A 413 -6.33 -19.05 -35.34
N ARG A 414 -6.48 -20.36 -35.20
CA ARG A 414 -6.48 -21.30 -36.34
C ARG A 414 -7.91 -21.66 -36.71
N ARG A 415 -8.21 -21.65 -37.98
CA ARG A 415 -9.49 -22.15 -38.49
C ARG A 415 -9.69 -23.67 -38.27
N ARG A 416 -8.59 -24.46 -38.15
CA ARG A 416 -8.63 -25.91 -37.95
C ARG A 416 -7.74 -26.32 -36.75
N GLY A 417 -8.33 -26.95 -35.77
CA GLY A 417 -7.67 -27.72 -34.69
C GLY A 417 -7.11 -26.93 -33.50
N THR A 418 -6.96 -27.62 -32.40
CA THR A 418 -6.35 -27.09 -31.17
C THR A 418 -4.83 -27.12 -31.25
N TRP A 419 -4.16 -26.20 -30.55
CA TRP A 419 -2.72 -26.27 -30.32
C TRP A 419 -2.40 -27.44 -29.37
N PRO A 420 -1.69 -28.54 -29.83
CA PRO A 420 -1.34 -29.63 -28.96
C PRO A 420 -0.39 -29.16 -27.84
N TRP A 421 -0.54 -29.71 -26.66
CA TRP A 421 0.40 -29.48 -25.55
C TRP A 421 1.84 -29.85 -25.93
N ALA A 422 2.03 -30.94 -26.67
CA ALA A 422 3.35 -31.37 -27.11
C ALA A 422 4.09 -30.26 -27.85
N ARG A 423 3.42 -29.61 -28.84
CA ARG A 423 4.00 -28.50 -29.62
C ARG A 423 4.29 -27.28 -28.80
N LEU A 424 3.40 -26.92 -27.85
CA LEU A 424 3.64 -25.78 -26.97
C LEU A 424 4.82 -26.06 -26.03
N ASN A 425 4.89 -27.25 -25.46
CA ASN A 425 5.97 -27.66 -24.57
C ASN A 425 7.33 -27.75 -25.30
N GLU A 426 7.35 -28.21 -26.52
CA GLU A 426 8.58 -28.23 -27.36
C GLU A 426 9.08 -26.80 -27.58
N TRP A 427 8.18 -25.88 -27.94
CA TRP A 427 8.55 -24.46 -28.10
C TRP A 427 9.03 -23.85 -26.79
N LEU A 428 8.37 -24.13 -25.66
CA LEU A 428 8.75 -23.65 -24.33
C LEU A 428 10.05 -24.27 -23.80
N ARG A 429 10.51 -25.40 -24.31
CA ARG A 429 11.87 -25.92 -24.00
C ARG A 429 12.95 -25.02 -24.57
N ARG A 430 12.72 -24.42 -25.74
CA ARG A 430 13.67 -23.49 -26.40
C ARG A 430 13.60 -22.09 -25.77
N VAL A 431 12.40 -21.63 -25.42
CA VAL A 431 12.17 -20.29 -24.86
C VAL A 431 11.26 -20.44 -23.62
N PRO A 432 11.83 -20.74 -22.44
CA PRO A 432 11.02 -21.02 -21.25
C PRO A 432 10.39 -19.78 -20.67
N LEU A 433 9.13 -19.89 -20.23
CA LEU A 433 8.52 -18.91 -19.34
C LEU A 433 9.08 -19.03 -17.92
N PRO A 434 9.11 -17.93 -17.14
CA PRO A 434 9.64 -17.92 -15.79
C PRO A 434 9.08 -19.04 -14.91
N TRP A 435 9.94 -19.66 -14.13
CA TRP A 435 9.58 -20.60 -13.08
C TRP A 435 9.43 -19.87 -11.74
N PRO A 436 8.43 -20.21 -10.93
CA PRO A 436 8.28 -19.63 -9.62
C PRO A 436 9.40 -20.09 -8.69
N ARG A 437 9.92 -19.14 -7.92
CA ARG A 437 10.84 -19.41 -6.82
C ARG A 437 10.23 -18.80 -5.55
N ALA A 438 10.32 -19.51 -4.43
CA ALA A 438 10.04 -18.92 -3.14
C ALA A 438 11.27 -18.09 -2.75
N ALA A 439 11.10 -16.79 -2.57
CA ALA A 439 12.14 -15.99 -1.95
C ALA A 439 12.32 -16.45 -0.50
N ALA A 440 13.56 -16.56 -0.03
CA ALA A 440 13.80 -16.65 1.41
C ALA A 440 13.15 -15.42 2.06
N SER A 441 12.40 -15.61 3.15
CA SER A 441 11.96 -14.46 3.95
C SER A 441 13.19 -13.62 4.27
N PRO A 442 13.14 -12.29 4.11
CA PRO A 442 14.19 -11.47 4.68
C PRO A 442 14.29 -11.88 6.15
N ARG A 443 15.46 -12.32 6.57
CA ARG A 443 15.72 -12.52 7.99
C ARG A 443 15.45 -11.14 8.61
N VAL A 444 14.48 -11.06 9.50
CA VAL A 444 14.39 -9.94 10.41
C VAL A 444 15.73 -9.96 11.13
N ALA A 445 16.58 -8.98 10.85
CA ALA A 445 17.77 -8.78 11.66
C ALA A 445 17.24 -8.56 13.07
N ASN A 446 17.59 -9.44 13.98
CA ASN A 446 17.39 -9.19 15.40
C ASN A 446 18.15 -7.89 15.72
N PRO A 447 17.54 -6.98 16.45
CA PRO A 447 18.20 -5.76 16.92
C PRO A 447 19.42 -6.06 17.78
#